data_6e0f0f60c20a58b64b4b8fd197710767
#
_entry.id   6e0f0f60c20a58b64b4b8fd197710767
#
_cell.length_a   1.000
_cell.length_b   1.000
_cell.length_c   1.000
_cell.angle_alpha   90.00
_cell.angle_beta   90.00
_cell.angle_gamma   90.00
#
_symmetry.space_group_name_H-M   'P 1'
#
loop_
_entity.id
_entity.type
_entity.pdbx_description
1 polymer ?
#
loop_
_entity_poly.entity_id
_entity_poly.type
_entity_poly.pdbx_seq_one_letter_code
_entity_poly.pdbx_strand_id
1 'polypeptide(L)'
;MRSGAVDVLIVDSVAALTPKAELEGDMGDSLPGMQARLMSQALRKLTGSISKSRCMVVFINQIRMKIGVMFGNPETTTGGNALKFYASVRLDIRRIGQIKDRDEVVGNQTRVKVVKNKVAPPFKQVEFDIMYGEGVSKLGELIDLGVKAGIVDKAGAWFSYEGQRIGQGRENTKSFLREHPELVMEIETAIRQSAGLSVDAGAIVAESAADTDIQPSTTKADGAKLEVVDSGPRKAQQRSGR
;
A
#
# COMPACT_ATOMS: atom_id res chain seq x y z
N MET A 1 -2.58 0.64 -19.62
CA MET A 1 -3.48 -0.51 -19.60
C MET A 1 -3.86 -1.05 -20.98
N ARG A 2 -4.51 -0.28 -21.88
CA ARG A 2 -4.94 -0.80 -23.21
C ARG A 2 -3.81 -1.31 -24.10
N SER A 3 -2.61 -0.77 -23.96
CA SER A 3 -1.40 -1.18 -24.69
C SER A 3 -0.82 -2.52 -24.26
N GLY A 4 -1.24 -3.08 -23.12
CA GLY A 4 -0.61 -4.27 -22.53
C GLY A 4 0.77 -4.05 -21.92
N ALA A 5 1.26 -2.81 -21.89
CA ALA A 5 2.61 -2.46 -21.40
C ALA A 5 2.69 -2.19 -19.89
N VAL A 6 1.58 -2.39 -19.16
CA VAL A 6 1.49 -2.11 -17.72
C VAL A 6 0.90 -3.31 -17.02
N ASP A 7 1.67 -3.93 -16.14
CA ASP A 7 1.26 -5.10 -15.36
C ASP A 7 0.52 -4.73 -14.09
N VAL A 8 0.92 -3.62 -13.45
CA VAL A 8 0.31 -3.11 -12.22
C VAL A 8 0.00 -1.64 -12.36
N LEU A 9 -1.24 -1.25 -12.04
CA LEU A 9 -1.69 0.13 -11.97
C LEU A 9 -2.21 0.43 -10.56
N ILE A 10 -1.61 1.41 -9.89
CA ILE A 10 -2.04 1.85 -8.55
C ILE A 10 -2.69 3.22 -8.65
N VAL A 11 -3.88 3.36 -8.07
CA VAL A 11 -4.62 4.62 -7.94
C VAL A 11 -4.65 5.03 -6.48
N ASP A 12 -3.82 6.01 -6.13
CA ASP A 12 -3.76 6.62 -4.80
C ASP A 12 -4.18 8.11 -4.89
N SER A 13 -5.31 8.47 -4.39
CA SER A 13 -6.37 7.64 -3.83
C SER A 13 -7.68 7.87 -4.60
N VAL A 14 -8.67 7.01 -4.40
CA VAL A 14 -10.02 7.21 -4.97
C VAL A 14 -10.62 8.56 -4.57
N ALA A 15 -10.27 9.07 -3.37
CA ALA A 15 -10.72 10.37 -2.88
C ALA A 15 -10.25 11.55 -3.75
N ALA A 16 -9.13 11.41 -4.44
CA ALA A 16 -8.54 12.44 -5.30
C ALA A 16 -9.11 12.44 -6.74
N LEU A 17 -9.96 11.47 -7.09
CA LEU A 17 -10.60 11.41 -8.39
C LEU A 17 -11.78 12.39 -8.44
N THR A 18 -11.53 13.55 -9.02
CA THR A 18 -12.51 14.64 -9.12
C THR A 18 -13.27 14.56 -10.45
N PRO A 19 -14.61 14.58 -10.44
CA PRO A 19 -15.41 14.68 -11.66
C PRO A 19 -15.14 16.01 -12.40
N LYS A 20 -15.22 15.99 -13.73
CA LYS A 20 -14.98 17.17 -14.57
C LYS A 20 -15.90 18.34 -14.20
N ALA A 21 -17.17 18.06 -13.94
CA ALA A 21 -18.14 19.07 -13.55
C ALA A 21 -17.85 19.73 -12.19
N GLU A 22 -17.14 19.05 -11.30
CA GLU A 22 -16.67 19.61 -10.02
C GLU A 22 -15.44 20.51 -10.23
N LEU A 23 -14.62 20.22 -11.26
CA LEU A 23 -13.48 21.05 -11.63
C LEU A 23 -13.89 22.32 -12.39
N GLU A 24 -15.00 22.27 -13.14
CA GLU A 24 -15.53 23.38 -13.94
C GLU A 24 -16.61 24.18 -13.20
N GLY A 25 -17.13 23.69 -12.06
CA GLY A 25 -18.13 24.35 -11.23
C GLY A 25 -17.53 25.40 -10.30
N ASP A 26 -18.40 26.24 -9.73
CA ASP A 26 -18.00 27.25 -8.75
C ASP A 26 -17.75 26.64 -7.37
N MET A 27 -16.86 27.30 -6.61
CA MET A 27 -16.52 26.86 -5.26
C MET A 27 -17.76 27.01 -4.35
N GLY A 28 -18.26 25.88 -3.83
CA GLY A 28 -19.49 25.82 -3.02
C GLY A 28 -20.65 25.10 -3.69
N ASP A 29 -20.54 24.76 -4.98
CA ASP A 29 -21.54 23.96 -5.64
C ASP A 29 -21.65 22.57 -5.02
N SER A 30 -22.84 22.23 -4.54
CA SER A 30 -23.11 20.91 -3.98
C SER A 30 -23.50 19.93 -5.09
N LEU A 31 -22.59 19.02 -5.41
CA LEU A 31 -22.81 17.99 -6.45
C LEU A 31 -22.87 16.58 -5.82
N PRO A 32 -23.91 16.25 -5.02
CA PRO A 32 -23.98 15.01 -4.25
C PRO A 32 -23.96 13.77 -5.16
N GLY A 33 -23.09 12.83 -4.83
CA GLY A 33 -23.00 11.54 -5.49
C GLY A 33 -22.33 11.53 -6.86
N MET A 34 -21.79 12.65 -7.36
CA MET A 34 -21.10 12.69 -8.66
C MET A 34 -19.89 11.76 -8.70
N GLN A 35 -19.05 11.78 -7.66
CA GLN A 35 -17.92 10.86 -7.57
C GLN A 35 -18.35 9.38 -7.60
N ALA A 36 -19.46 9.04 -6.94
CA ALA A 36 -20.00 7.67 -6.98
C ALA A 36 -20.50 7.28 -8.39
N ARG A 37 -21.09 8.20 -9.13
CA ARG A 37 -21.51 8.00 -10.54
C ARG A 37 -20.29 7.83 -11.44
N LEU A 38 -19.28 8.70 -11.28
CA LEU A 38 -17.99 8.60 -11.98
C LEU A 38 -17.35 7.22 -11.77
N MET A 39 -17.23 6.78 -10.53
CA MET A 39 -16.66 5.48 -10.19
C MET A 39 -17.44 4.32 -10.80
N SER A 40 -18.78 4.39 -10.76
CA SER A 40 -19.63 3.35 -11.36
C SER A 40 -19.45 3.26 -12.89
N GLN A 41 -19.32 4.39 -13.57
CA GLN A 41 -19.07 4.43 -15.03
C GLN A 41 -17.66 3.98 -15.37
N ALA A 42 -16.66 4.46 -14.62
CA ALA A 42 -15.25 4.11 -14.81
C ALA A 42 -15.02 2.61 -14.67
N LEU A 43 -15.52 2.00 -13.58
CA LEU A 43 -15.35 0.57 -13.32
C LEU A 43 -16.00 -0.31 -14.39
N ARG A 44 -17.19 0.08 -14.90
CA ARG A 44 -17.81 -0.64 -16.03
C ARG A 44 -16.92 -0.64 -17.28
N LYS A 45 -16.30 0.51 -17.60
CA LYS A 45 -15.39 0.63 -18.75
C LYS A 45 -14.05 -0.09 -18.51
N LEU A 46 -13.53 0.00 -17.29
CA LEU A 46 -12.23 -0.56 -16.94
C LEU A 46 -12.25 -2.10 -16.90
N THR A 47 -13.34 -2.73 -16.46
CA THR A 47 -13.42 -4.19 -16.31
C THR A 47 -13.02 -4.92 -17.60
N GLY A 48 -13.55 -4.52 -18.74
CA GLY A 48 -13.19 -5.14 -20.03
C GLY A 48 -11.74 -4.89 -20.44
N SER A 49 -11.17 -3.72 -20.09
CA SER A 49 -9.78 -3.40 -20.39
C SER A 49 -8.82 -4.15 -19.47
N ILE A 50 -9.14 -4.27 -18.18
CA ILE A 50 -8.37 -5.01 -17.18
C ILE A 50 -8.28 -6.49 -17.58
N SER A 51 -9.41 -7.10 -17.93
CA SER A 51 -9.44 -8.51 -18.33
C SER A 51 -8.58 -8.79 -19.57
N LYS A 52 -8.61 -7.89 -20.57
CA LYS A 52 -7.84 -8.03 -21.81
C LYS A 52 -6.34 -7.79 -21.61
N SER A 53 -5.97 -6.83 -20.77
CA SER A 53 -4.57 -6.44 -20.56
C SER A 53 -3.83 -7.28 -19.52
N ARG A 54 -4.53 -8.14 -18.78
CA ARG A 54 -3.99 -8.91 -17.62
C ARG A 54 -3.31 -8.00 -16.58
N CYS A 55 -3.69 -6.73 -16.53
CA CYS A 55 -3.13 -5.75 -15.61
C CYS A 55 -3.81 -5.85 -14.25
N MET A 56 -3.04 -5.91 -13.18
CA MET A 56 -3.56 -5.79 -11.82
C MET A 56 -3.84 -4.33 -11.50
N VAL A 57 -5.05 -4.00 -11.05
CA VAL A 57 -5.41 -2.63 -10.67
C VAL A 57 -5.69 -2.56 -9.18
N VAL A 58 -4.91 -1.72 -8.49
CA VAL A 58 -5.01 -1.48 -7.05
C VAL A 58 -5.61 -0.10 -6.81
N PHE A 59 -6.73 -0.04 -6.09
CA PHE A 59 -7.33 1.22 -5.63
C PHE A 59 -7.08 1.41 -4.15
N ILE A 60 -6.38 2.47 -3.79
CA ILE A 60 -6.24 2.90 -2.40
C ILE A 60 -7.40 3.82 -2.08
N ASN A 61 -8.10 3.55 -0.97
CA ASN A 61 -9.27 4.32 -0.56
C ASN A 61 -9.16 4.75 0.90
N GLN A 62 -9.83 5.84 1.22
CA GLN A 62 -9.87 6.39 2.56
C GLN A 62 -11.19 6.00 3.25
N ILE A 63 -11.10 5.76 4.56
CA ILE A 63 -12.27 5.52 5.41
C ILE A 63 -12.83 6.86 5.83
N ARG A 64 -14.15 6.99 5.75
CA ARG A 64 -14.92 8.13 6.21
C ARG A 64 -16.00 7.64 7.16
N MET A 65 -16.41 8.50 8.07
CA MET A 65 -17.52 8.25 8.99
C MET A 65 -18.79 8.91 8.46
N LYS A 66 -19.89 8.17 8.43
CA LYS A 66 -21.21 8.73 8.15
C LYS A 66 -21.75 9.41 9.40
N ILE A 67 -22.17 10.65 9.24
CA ILE A 67 -22.82 11.42 10.30
C ILE A 67 -24.24 10.88 10.51
N GLY A 68 -24.71 10.79 11.77
CA GLY A 68 -26.08 10.42 12.12
C GLY A 68 -26.39 8.91 12.09
N VAL A 69 -25.40 8.05 11.95
CA VAL A 69 -25.60 6.59 12.08
C VAL A 69 -25.50 6.20 13.57
N MET A 70 -26.65 5.98 14.20
CA MET A 70 -26.71 5.56 15.62
C MET A 70 -26.53 4.04 15.80
N PHE A 71 -26.89 3.22 14.79
CA PHE A 71 -26.82 1.77 14.84
C PHE A 71 -26.08 1.22 13.62
N GLY A 72 -25.29 0.16 13.83
CA GLY A 72 -24.50 -0.49 12.78
C GLY A 72 -23.12 0.15 12.59
N ASN A 73 -22.47 -0.16 11.48
CA ASN A 73 -21.13 0.36 11.17
C ASN A 73 -21.22 1.71 10.42
N PRO A 74 -20.80 2.83 11.03
CA PRO A 74 -20.81 4.14 10.39
C PRO A 74 -19.72 4.31 9.34
N GLU A 75 -18.76 3.40 9.25
CA GLU A 75 -17.65 3.50 8.32
C GLU A 75 -18.08 3.34 6.86
N THR A 76 -17.61 4.22 6.02
CA THR A 76 -17.82 4.20 4.57
C THR A 76 -16.53 4.56 3.84
N THR A 77 -16.51 4.37 2.54
CA THR A 77 -15.39 4.74 1.68
C THR A 77 -15.84 5.79 0.67
N THR A 78 -14.91 6.61 0.17
CA THR A 78 -15.18 7.56 -0.91
C THR A 78 -15.48 6.82 -2.23
N GLY A 79 -16.14 7.51 -3.17
CA GLY A 79 -16.46 6.94 -4.49
C GLY A 79 -17.65 5.97 -4.53
N GLY A 80 -18.45 5.93 -3.43
CA GLY A 80 -19.67 5.11 -3.36
C GLY A 80 -19.42 3.61 -3.20
N ASN A 81 -20.42 2.80 -3.56
CA ASN A 81 -20.38 1.35 -3.32
C ASN A 81 -19.87 0.52 -4.51
N ALA A 82 -19.73 1.11 -5.70
CA ALA A 82 -19.40 0.36 -6.92
C ALA A 82 -18.12 -0.47 -6.77
N LEU A 83 -17.05 0.15 -6.24
CA LEU A 83 -15.77 -0.51 -6.05
C LEU A 83 -15.85 -1.75 -5.14
N LYS A 84 -16.73 -1.72 -4.13
CA LYS A 84 -16.95 -2.87 -3.23
C LYS A 84 -17.46 -4.12 -3.98
N PHE A 85 -18.24 -3.92 -5.05
CA PHE A 85 -18.77 -5.01 -5.87
C PHE A 85 -17.76 -5.48 -6.91
N TYR A 86 -17.11 -4.54 -7.60
CA TYR A 86 -16.17 -4.85 -8.69
C TYR A 86 -14.87 -5.49 -8.17
N ALA A 87 -14.34 -5.08 -7.02
CA ALA A 87 -13.11 -5.61 -6.47
C ALA A 87 -13.15 -7.12 -6.26
N SER A 88 -12.12 -7.83 -6.70
CA SER A 88 -11.91 -9.26 -6.43
C SER A 88 -11.42 -9.50 -5.02
N VAL A 89 -10.49 -8.66 -4.55
CA VAL A 89 -9.94 -8.68 -3.19
C VAL A 89 -10.17 -7.31 -2.55
N ARG A 90 -10.51 -7.29 -1.26
CA ARG A 90 -10.58 -6.08 -0.43
C ARG A 90 -9.85 -6.32 0.87
N LEU A 91 -8.94 -5.43 1.15
CA LEU A 91 -8.14 -5.40 2.37
C LEU A 91 -8.55 -4.20 3.22
N ASP A 92 -8.73 -4.42 4.51
CA ASP A 92 -8.92 -3.37 5.52
C ASP A 92 -7.61 -3.27 6.30
N ILE A 93 -6.98 -2.10 6.24
CA ILE A 93 -5.68 -1.84 6.84
C ILE A 93 -5.88 -0.89 8.02
N ARG A 94 -5.43 -1.29 9.21
CA ARG A 94 -5.57 -0.52 10.44
C ARG A 94 -4.26 -0.45 11.20
N ARG A 95 -3.91 0.75 11.65
CA ARG A 95 -2.90 0.91 12.68
C ARG A 95 -3.49 0.46 14.02
N ILE A 96 -2.83 -0.47 14.69
CA ILE A 96 -3.27 -1.02 15.99
C ILE A 96 -2.38 -0.61 17.15
N GLY A 97 -1.15 -0.15 16.87
CA GLY A 97 -0.20 0.27 17.89
C GLY A 97 0.88 1.19 17.34
N GLN A 98 1.70 1.69 18.23
CA GLN A 98 2.93 2.42 17.92
C GLN A 98 4.11 1.60 18.37
N ILE A 99 5.17 1.60 17.57
CA ILE A 99 6.46 1.01 17.94
C ILE A 99 7.33 2.16 18.41
N LYS A 100 7.84 2.03 19.62
CA LYS A 100 8.73 3.02 20.24
C LYS A 100 10.10 2.42 20.45
N ASP A 101 11.11 3.21 20.16
CA ASP A 101 12.47 3.00 20.64
C ASP A 101 12.75 4.07 21.68
N ARG A 102 12.86 3.64 22.97
CA ARG A 102 12.87 4.54 24.14
C ARG A 102 11.66 5.46 24.17
N ASP A 103 11.84 6.78 23.92
CA ASP A 103 10.76 7.78 23.91
C ASP A 103 10.31 8.18 22.48
N GLU A 104 11.01 7.72 21.45
CA GLU A 104 10.72 8.07 20.06
C GLU A 104 9.82 7.04 19.39
N VAL A 105 8.84 7.50 18.58
CA VAL A 105 7.99 6.63 17.78
C VAL A 105 8.70 6.33 16.46
N VAL A 106 9.18 5.10 16.30
CA VAL A 106 9.95 4.66 15.14
C VAL A 106 9.13 3.87 14.12
N GLY A 107 7.89 3.52 14.45
CA GLY A 107 7.04 2.77 13.53
C GLY A 107 5.64 2.55 14.06
N ASN A 108 4.85 1.80 13.28
CA ASN A 108 3.48 1.44 13.60
C ASN A 108 3.28 -0.07 13.47
N GLN A 109 2.58 -0.65 14.43
CA GLN A 109 2.02 -1.97 14.30
C GLN A 109 0.73 -1.88 13.48
N THR A 110 0.64 -2.66 12.42
CA THR A 110 -0.43 -2.61 11.43
C THR A 110 -1.12 -3.96 11.33
N ARG A 111 -2.44 -3.92 11.24
CA ARG A 111 -3.29 -5.09 11.00
C ARG A 111 -3.92 -4.98 9.63
N VAL A 112 -3.83 -6.04 8.84
CA VAL A 112 -4.54 -6.20 7.57
C VAL A 112 -5.56 -7.33 7.70
N LYS A 113 -6.82 -7.02 7.40
CA LYS A 113 -7.91 -7.99 7.35
C LYS A 113 -8.42 -8.13 5.93
N VAL A 114 -8.51 -9.35 5.45
CA VAL A 114 -9.11 -9.68 4.15
C VAL A 114 -10.62 -9.68 4.30
N VAL A 115 -11.30 -8.59 3.94
CA VAL A 115 -12.76 -8.45 4.12
C VAL A 115 -13.57 -8.99 2.94
N LYS A 116 -12.93 -9.19 1.80
CA LYS A 116 -13.50 -9.86 0.62
C LYS A 116 -12.38 -10.53 -0.18
N ASN A 117 -12.65 -11.75 -0.61
CA ASN A 117 -11.76 -12.45 -1.53
C ASN A 117 -12.58 -13.38 -2.43
N LYS A 118 -12.38 -13.29 -3.75
CA LYS A 118 -13.04 -14.15 -4.75
C LYS A 118 -12.15 -15.30 -5.22
N VAL A 119 -10.84 -15.25 -4.89
CA VAL A 119 -9.85 -16.21 -5.37
C VAL A 119 -9.31 -17.15 -4.30
N ALA A 120 -9.61 -16.87 -3.01
CA ALA A 120 -9.24 -17.70 -1.87
C ALA A 120 -10.23 -17.45 -0.70
N PRO A 121 -10.22 -18.27 0.38
CA PRO A 121 -11.05 -18.04 1.56
C PRO A 121 -10.78 -16.65 2.18
N PRO A 122 -11.83 -15.83 2.39
CA PRO A 122 -11.70 -14.50 3.00
C PRO A 122 -11.55 -14.58 4.53
N PHE A 123 -11.53 -13.41 5.16
CA PHE A 123 -11.51 -13.17 6.62
C PHE A 123 -10.23 -13.55 7.34
N LYS A 124 -9.18 -13.91 6.62
CA LYS A 124 -7.83 -14.02 7.20
C LYS A 124 -7.34 -12.65 7.67
N GLN A 125 -6.52 -12.65 8.69
CA GLN A 125 -5.96 -11.46 9.31
C GLN A 125 -4.48 -11.69 9.56
N VAL A 126 -3.68 -10.64 9.33
CA VAL A 126 -2.25 -10.61 9.59
C VAL A 126 -1.89 -9.30 10.26
N GLU A 127 -0.91 -9.33 11.15
CA GLU A 127 -0.36 -8.17 11.84
C GLU A 127 1.14 -8.14 11.59
N PHE A 128 1.66 -6.96 11.30
CA PHE A 128 3.09 -6.73 11.05
C PHE A 128 3.47 -5.29 11.38
N ASP A 129 4.77 -5.07 11.49
CA ASP A 129 5.34 -3.77 11.81
C ASP A 129 5.71 -3.02 10.53
N ILE A 130 5.41 -1.71 10.52
CA ILE A 130 5.88 -0.77 9.50
C ILE A 130 6.82 0.21 10.20
N MET A 131 8.09 0.20 9.83
CA MET A 131 9.11 1.10 10.36
C MET A 131 9.18 2.36 9.50
N TYR A 132 9.37 3.51 10.12
CA TYR A 132 9.49 4.77 9.39
C TYR A 132 10.80 4.82 8.60
N GLY A 133 10.71 5.15 7.32
CA GLY A 133 11.84 5.20 6.40
C GLY A 133 12.28 3.85 5.83
N GLU A 134 11.95 2.72 6.50
CA GLU A 134 12.32 1.38 6.04
C GLU A 134 11.15 0.62 5.40
N GLY A 135 9.89 0.89 5.86
CA GLY A 135 8.71 0.16 5.42
C GLY A 135 8.38 -1.07 6.26
N VAL A 136 7.89 -2.14 5.64
CA VAL A 136 7.51 -3.38 6.34
C VAL A 136 8.74 -4.06 6.93
N SER A 137 8.71 -4.36 8.24
CA SER A 137 9.81 -4.99 8.98
C SER A 137 9.91 -6.49 8.69
N LYS A 138 10.55 -6.87 7.56
CA LYS A 138 10.69 -8.27 7.13
C LYS A 138 11.37 -9.14 8.22
N LEU A 139 12.44 -8.65 8.85
CA LEU A 139 13.14 -9.37 9.92
C LEU A 139 12.28 -9.56 11.16
N GLY A 140 11.46 -8.55 11.51
CA GLY A 140 10.52 -8.66 12.61
C GLY A 140 9.46 -9.74 12.38
N GLU A 141 8.92 -9.78 11.16
CA GLU A 141 7.97 -10.82 10.74
C GLU A 141 8.60 -12.22 10.75
N LEU A 142 9.83 -12.33 10.27
CA LEU A 142 10.58 -13.59 10.25
C LEU A 142 10.74 -14.18 11.64
N ILE A 143 11.08 -13.35 12.64
CA ILE A 143 11.20 -13.77 14.04
C ILE A 143 9.84 -14.24 14.57
N ASP A 144 8.78 -13.45 14.35
CA ASP A 144 7.45 -13.75 14.87
C ASP A 144 6.86 -15.01 14.24
N LEU A 145 7.03 -15.19 12.94
CA LEU A 145 6.60 -16.39 12.22
C LEU A 145 7.46 -17.59 12.56
N GLY A 146 8.77 -17.41 12.72
CA GLY A 146 9.69 -18.46 13.15
C GLY A 146 9.34 -19.02 14.53
N VAL A 147 9.03 -18.14 15.48
CA VAL A 147 8.55 -18.56 16.80
C VAL A 147 7.21 -19.27 16.72
N LYS A 148 6.28 -18.75 15.91
CA LYS A 148 4.96 -19.35 15.72
C LYS A 148 5.02 -20.73 15.05
N ALA A 149 5.97 -20.94 14.16
CA ALA A 149 6.21 -22.21 13.47
C ALA A 149 7.06 -23.19 14.31
N GLY A 150 7.61 -22.77 15.45
CA GLY A 150 8.51 -23.58 16.28
C GLY A 150 9.88 -23.81 15.66
N ILE A 151 10.30 -22.96 14.73
CA ILE A 151 11.61 -22.97 14.07
C ILE A 151 12.61 -22.12 14.87
N VAL A 152 12.14 -21.01 15.41
CA VAL A 152 12.90 -20.16 16.33
C VAL A 152 12.37 -20.40 17.74
N ASP A 153 13.24 -20.79 18.65
CA ASP A 153 12.88 -20.96 20.04
C ASP A 153 12.88 -19.62 20.79
N LYS A 154 11.87 -19.43 21.63
CA LYS A 154 11.76 -18.27 22.51
C LYS A 154 11.68 -18.70 23.96
N ALA A 155 12.72 -18.39 24.72
CA ALA A 155 12.79 -18.65 26.18
C ALA A 155 12.88 -17.31 26.94
N GLY A 156 11.74 -16.85 27.46
CA GLY A 156 11.62 -15.52 28.05
C GLY A 156 11.94 -14.41 27.05
N ALA A 157 13.00 -13.65 27.31
CA ALA A 157 13.48 -12.60 26.40
C ALA A 157 14.49 -13.11 25.36
N TRP A 158 14.94 -14.34 25.44
CA TRP A 158 15.97 -14.89 24.55
C TRP A 158 15.36 -15.60 23.35
N PHE A 159 15.96 -15.36 22.19
CA PHE A 159 15.67 -16.06 20.95
C PHE A 159 16.85 -16.94 20.58
N SER A 160 16.58 -18.16 20.12
CA SER A 160 17.58 -19.12 19.66
C SER A 160 17.11 -19.85 18.41
N TYR A 161 18.06 -20.22 17.58
CA TYR A 161 17.86 -21.02 16.38
C TYR A 161 18.86 -22.17 16.39
N GLU A 162 18.39 -23.42 16.22
CA GLU A 162 19.21 -24.64 16.30
C GLU A 162 20.10 -24.72 17.56
N GLY A 163 19.58 -24.24 18.69
CA GLY A 163 20.33 -24.23 19.97
C GLY A 163 21.29 -23.07 20.13
N GLN A 164 21.55 -22.28 19.09
CA GLN A 164 22.39 -21.08 19.15
C GLN A 164 21.55 -19.87 19.53
N ARG A 165 22.03 -19.08 20.51
CA ARG A 165 21.36 -17.80 20.87
C ARG A 165 21.60 -16.76 19.78
N ILE A 166 20.52 -16.18 19.26
CA ILE A 166 20.54 -15.17 18.20
C ILE A 166 20.21 -13.75 18.71
N GLY A 167 19.72 -13.62 19.94
CA GLY A 167 19.54 -12.29 20.55
C GLY A 167 18.70 -12.30 21.81
N GLN A 168 18.87 -11.26 22.62
CA GLN A 168 18.02 -10.96 23.77
C GLN A 168 17.09 -9.79 23.41
N GLY A 169 15.79 -10.07 23.36
CA GLY A 169 14.79 -9.12 22.88
C GLY A 169 14.69 -9.07 21.35
N ARG A 170 13.54 -8.60 20.87
CA ARG A 170 13.21 -8.61 19.44
C ARG A 170 14.13 -7.72 18.61
N GLU A 171 14.49 -6.53 19.13
CA GLU A 171 15.34 -5.58 18.39
C GLU A 171 16.78 -6.06 18.25
N ASN A 172 17.38 -6.61 19.33
CA ASN A 172 18.72 -7.18 19.24
C ASN A 172 18.76 -8.39 18.29
N THR A 173 17.70 -9.19 18.28
CA THR A 173 17.58 -10.32 17.34
C THR A 173 17.48 -9.83 15.88
N LYS A 174 16.75 -8.74 15.61
CA LYS A 174 16.72 -8.11 14.27
C LYS A 174 18.11 -7.62 13.86
N SER A 175 18.84 -6.96 14.77
CA SER A 175 20.19 -6.48 14.49
C SER A 175 21.14 -7.63 14.18
N PHE A 176 21.08 -8.70 14.94
CA PHE A 176 21.87 -9.91 14.70
C PHE A 176 21.54 -10.53 13.32
N LEU A 177 20.26 -10.68 13.00
CA LEU A 177 19.84 -11.23 11.70
C LEU A 177 20.22 -10.32 10.53
N ARG A 178 20.27 -8.98 10.72
CA ARG A 178 20.74 -8.05 9.69
C ARG A 178 22.22 -8.27 9.33
N GLU A 179 23.03 -8.71 10.30
CA GLU A 179 24.45 -9.04 10.11
C GLU A 179 24.68 -10.46 9.55
N HIS A 180 23.63 -11.32 9.58
CA HIS A 180 23.72 -12.72 9.17
C HIS A 180 22.65 -13.08 8.13
N PRO A 181 22.79 -12.60 6.87
CA PRO A 181 21.78 -12.81 5.83
C PRO A 181 21.62 -14.29 5.44
N GLU A 182 22.64 -15.11 5.58
CA GLU A 182 22.57 -16.56 5.38
C GLU A 182 21.56 -17.20 6.34
N LEU A 183 21.58 -16.83 7.60
CA LEU A 183 20.67 -17.33 8.62
C LEU A 183 19.22 -16.87 8.36
N VAL A 184 19.05 -15.64 7.84
CA VAL A 184 17.74 -15.13 7.42
C VAL A 184 17.14 -16.02 6.32
N MET A 185 17.93 -16.40 5.31
CA MET A 185 17.46 -17.26 4.22
C MET A 185 17.12 -18.67 4.70
N GLU A 186 17.90 -19.23 5.63
CA GLU A 186 17.64 -20.55 6.21
C GLU A 186 16.31 -20.55 6.99
N ILE A 187 16.13 -19.59 7.89
CA ILE A 187 14.91 -19.44 8.69
C ILE A 187 13.69 -19.19 7.76
N GLU A 188 13.82 -18.32 6.77
CA GLU A 188 12.74 -18.04 5.80
C GLU A 188 12.36 -19.30 5.03
N THR A 189 13.36 -20.06 4.56
CA THR A 189 13.15 -21.31 3.84
C THR A 189 12.42 -22.34 4.71
N ALA A 190 12.85 -22.50 5.95
CA ALA A 190 12.23 -23.41 6.90
C ALA A 190 10.77 -23.01 7.20
N ILE A 191 10.49 -21.70 7.39
CA ILE A 191 9.13 -21.19 7.58
C ILE A 191 8.24 -21.47 6.37
N ARG A 192 8.74 -21.22 5.15
CA ARG A 192 7.99 -21.45 3.90
C ARG A 192 7.69 -22.94 3.73
N GLN A 193 8.66 -23.81 3.99
CA GLN A 193 8.45 -25.27 3.97
C GLN A 193 7.43 -25.74 5.00
N SER A 194 7.51 -25.25 6.23
CA SER A 194 6.53 -25.53 7.29
C SER A 194 5.12 -25.08 6.90
N ALA A 195 5.00 -24.00 6.14
CA ALA A 195 3.73 -23.49 5.61
C ALA A 195 3.23 -24.21 4.35
N GLY A 196 3.95 -25.20 3.83
CA GLY A 196 3.61 -25.90 2.59
C GLY A 196 3.77 -25.05 1.32
N LEU A 197 4.59 -23.99 1.38
CA LEU A 197 4.89 -23.15 0.24
C LEU A 197 6.13 -23.70 -0.48
N SER A 198 6.08 -23.78 -1.84
CA SER A 198 7.25 -24.12 -2.64
C SER A 198 8.30 -23.04 -2.50
N VAL A 199 9.54 -23.44 -2.26
CA VAL A 199 10.68 -22.53 -2.14
C VAL A 199 11.41 -22.54 -3.48
N ASP A 200 11.10 -21.58 -4.36
CA ASP A 200 11.95 -21.29 -5.51
C ASP A 200 13.15 -20.47 -5.01
N ALA A 201 14.28 -21.14 -4.86
CA ALA A 201 15.54 -20.54 -4.38
C ALA A 201 15.96 -19.30 -5.22
N GLY A 202 15.55 -19.23 -6.49
CA GLY A 202 15.81 -18.08 -7.36
C GLY A 202 15.01 -16.82 -7.03
N ALA A 203 13.82 -16.94 -6.43
CA ALA A 203 12.99 -15.80 -6.07
C ALA A 203 13.49 -15.10 -4.80
N ILE A 204 14.06 -15.87 -3.85
CA ILE A 204 14.57 -15.33 -2.58
C ILE A 204 15.81 -14.44 -2.83
N VAL A 205 16.68 -14.85 -3.73
CA VAL A 205 17.91 -14.09 -4.06
C VAL A 205 17.59 -12.79 -4.80
N ALA A 206 16.56 -12.78 -5.66
CA ALA A 206 16.14 -11.57 -6.40
C ALA A 206 15.52 -10.53 -5.48
N GLU A 207 14.78 -10.95 -4.44
CA GLU A 207 14.12 -10.05 -3.48
C GLU A 207 15.13 -9.42 -2.49
N SER A 208 16.16 -10.17 -2.07
CA SER A 208 17.22 -9.65 -1.21
C SER A 208 18.17 -8.68 -1.93
N ALA A 209 18.36 -8.83 -3.26
CA ALA A 209 19.17 -7.93 -4.06
C ALA A 209 18.44 -6.60 -4.38
N ALA A 210 17.11 -6.61 -4.43
CA ALA A 210 16.32 -5.40 -4.68
C ALA A 210 16.29 -4.44 -3.48
N ASP A 211 16.45 -4.94 -2.25
CA ASP A 211 16.45 -4.11 -1.04
C ASP A 211 17.78 -3.38 -0.78
N THR A 212 18.86 -3.74 -1.52
CA THR A 212 20.20 -3.14 -1.32
C THR A 212 20.54 -1.99 -2.25
N ASP A 213 19.74 -1.69 -3.28
CA ASP A 213 20.05 -0.69 -4.31
C ASP A 213 19.19 0.58 -4.28
N ILE A 214 18.71 1.01 -3.11
CA ILE A 214 18.16 2.36 -2.96
C ILE A 214 19.32 3.31 -2.60
N GLN A 215 20.17 3.61 -3.57
CA GLN A 215 20.99 4.82 -3.49
C GLN A 215 20.10 6.04 -3.80
N PRO A 216 20.21 7.13 -3.03
CA PRO A 216 19.50 8.35 -3.34
C PRO A 216 20.08 8.93 -4.65
N SER A 217 19.32 8.88 -5.73
CA SER A 217 19.66 9.55 -6.98
C SER A 217 19.62 11.06 -6.74
N THR A 218 20.80 11.66 -6.54
CA THR A 218 20.98 13.10 -6.65
C THR A 218 20.87 13.47 -8.13
N THR A 219 19.68 13.71 -8.61
CA THR A 219 19.44 14.37 -9.89
C THR A 219 19.84 15.84 -9.73
N LYS A 220 21.01 16.19 -10.28
CA LYS A 220 21.37 17.59 -10.53
C LYS A 220 20.31 18.17 -11.47
N ALA A 221 19.62 19.19 -11.02
CA ALA A 221 18.73 19.99 -11.84
C ALA A 221 19.59 20.77 -12.86
N ASP A 222 19.61 20.28 -14.09
CA ASP A 222 20.06 21.09 -15.22
C ASP A 222 19.00 22.14 -15.54
N GLY A 223 19.46 23.42 -15.54
CA GLY A 223 18.63 24.58 -15.69
C GLY A 223 17.94 24.66 -17.06
N ALA A 224 16.67 24.34 -17.12
CA ALA A 224 15.79 24.71 -18.20
C ALA A 224 15.30 26.14 -17.95
N LYS A 225 15.82 27.11 -18.73
CA LYS A 225 15.32 28.50 -18.82
C LYS A 225 13.86 28.44 -19.29
N LEU A 226 12.96 28.87 -18.43
CA LEU A 226 11.59 29.20 -18.81
C LEU A 226 11.61 30.53 -19.57
N GLU A 227 11.36 30.51 -20.87
CA GLU A 227 11.01 31.71 -21.64
C GLU A 227 9.61 32.18 -21.23
N VAL A 228 9.54 33.33 -20.62
CA VAL A 228 8.29 34.05 -20.33
C VAL A 228 7.79 34.65 -21.64
N VAL A 229 6.74 34.10 -22.20
CA VAL A 229 6.01 34.70 -23.32
C VAL A 229 5.11 35.81 -22.76
N ASP A 230 5.54 37.04 -22.98
CA ASP A 230 4.81 38.29 -22.67
C ASP A 230 3.61 38.40 -23.63
N SER A 231 2.39 38.20 -23.13
CA SER A 231 1.14 38.45 -23.87
C SER A 231 0.64 39.86 -23.52
N GLY A 232 1.06 40.84 -24.34
CA GLY A 232 0.59 42.22 -24.28
C GLY A 232 -0.93 42.34 -24.49
N PRO A 233 -1.55 43.46 -24.06
CA PRO A 233 -2.99 43.61 -23.90
C PRO A 233 -3.69 43.75 -25.26
N ARG A 234 -4.71 42.92 -25.52
CA ARG A 234 -5.63 43.04 -26.65
C ARG A 234 -6.55 44.24 -26.45
N LYS A 235 -6.47 45.18 -27.36
CA LYS A 235 -7.34 46.35 -27.46
C LYS A 235 -8.80 45.94 -27.69
N ALA A 236 -9.68 46.49 -26.87
CA ALA A 236 -11.11 46.42 -27.04
C ALA A 236 -11.52 47.16 -28.34
N GLN A 237 -12.15 46.47 -29.29
CA GLN A 237 -12.87 47.08 -30.41
C GLN A 237 -14.31 47.38 -30.01
N GLN A 238 -14.61 48.65 -29.82
CA GLN A 238 -15.95 49.19 -29.77
C GLN A 238 -16.62 48.92 -31.12
N ARG A 239 -17.78 48.26 -31.15
CA ARG A 239 -18.74 48.34 -32.23
C ARG A 239 -19.95 49.16 -31.76
N SER A 240 -19.97 50.36 -32.29
CA SER A 240 -21.13 51.24 -32.31
C SER A 240 -22.12 50.76 -33.41
N GLY A 241 -23.41 50.91 -33.17
CA GLY A 241 -24.39 51.24 -34.22
C GLY A 241 -25.35 50.13 -34.66
N ARG A 242 -26.42 50.22 -34.30
CA ARG A 242 -27.82 50.50 -34.74
C ARG A 242 -28.81 49.52 -34.15
#